data_c9bc80f865b45350a667fb7c7b04c0cf
#
_entry.id   c9bc80f865b45350a667fb7c7b04c0cf
#
_cell.length_a   1.000
_cell.length_b   1.000
_cell.length_c   1.000
_cell.angle_alpha   90.00
_cell.angle_beta   90.00
_cell.angle_gamma   90.00
#
_symmetry.space_group_name_H-M   'P 1'
#
loop_
_entity.id
_entity.type
_entity.pdbx_description
1 polymer ?
#
loop_
_entity_poly.entity_id
_entity_poly.type
_entity_poly.pdbx_seq_one_letter_code
_entity_poly.pdbx_strand_id
1 'polypeptide(L)'
;MALDEYDVDATELLETYDFLMKYIIIGEAGTGKSCLLHHFTNNTFKDHSQHTIGVEFSSRTVNLGEKRIKLQLWDTAGQERFRSVTRSYYRGAAGVILVYDITKLVHSFLFTVLILKAFTDSRDSFLNMSQWLTDARALASPHLVAVLVGNKSDREEDREVEWAEASRWAAQNDVHFLEASSLTGDNVEAPFLLAARSILLSIESGILDPEKAGSGVSYGDRALRRVTSSSHLSFGSLSGARRRRSGKLRLKNWAPSGKCC
;
A
#
# COMPACT_ATOMS: atom_id res chain seq x y z
N MET A 1 -20.99 -11.96 -42.88
CA MET A 1 -20.62 -12.45 -41.56
C MET A 1 -19.47 -11.55 -41.10
N ALA A 2 -19.83 -10.42 -40.52
CA ALA A 2 -18.88 -9.41 -40.02
C ALA A 2 -18.47 -9.85 -38.61
N LEU A 3 -17.18 -10.02 -38.41
CA LEU A 3 -16.60 -10.28 -37.10
C LEU A 3 -16.58 -8.94 -36.34
N ASP A 4 -17.27 -8.90 -35.21
CA ASP A 4 -17.24 -7.80 -34.27
C ASP A 4 -15.78 -7.53 -33.86
N GLU A 5 -15.28 -6.39 -34.29
CA GLU A 5 -14.04 -5.80 -33.83
C GLU A 5 -14.28 -5.40 -32.36
N TYR A 6 -13.87 -6.25 -31.44
CA TYR A 6 -13.93 -5.96 -30.00
C TYR A 6 -13.09 -4.72 -29.75
N ASP A 7 -13.76 -3.69 -29.27
CA ASP A 7 -13.18 -2.43 -28.85
C ASP A 7 -12.31 -2.64 -27.58
N VAL A 8 -11.10 -3.19 -27.80
CA VAL A 8 -10.10 -3.45 -26.75
C VAL A 8 -9.52 -2.15 -26.19
N ASP A 9 -9.66 -1.05 -26.90
CA ASP A 9 -9.02 0.24 -26.57
C ASP A 9 -9.70 1.00 -25.41
N ALA A 10 -11.02 0.83 -25.22
CA ALA A 10 -11.74 1.58 -24.19
C ALA A 10 -11.49 1.04 -22.77
N THR A 11 -11.29 -0.27 -22.63
CA THR A 11 -11.02 -0.91 -21.34
C THR A 11 -9.57 -0.72 -20.89
N GLU A 12 -8.61 -0.68 -21.81
CA GLU A 12 -7.19 -0.39 -21.52
C GLU A 12 -6.96 1.05 -21.09
N LEU A 13 -7.69 2.03 -21.69
CA LEU A 13 -7.59 3.45 -21.32
C LEU A 13 -8.08 3.73 -19.89
N LEU A 14 -9.01 2.94 -19.35
CA LEU A 14 -9.52 3.09 -17.99
C LEU A 14 -8.53 2.59 -16.92
N GLU A 15 -7.59 1.73 -17.27
CA GLU A 15 -6.62 1.17 -16.33
C GLU A 15 -5.25 1.87 -16.32
N THR A 16 -5.00 2.85 -17.18
CA THR A 16 -3.72 3.57 -17.20
C THR A 16 -3.54 4.42 -15.95
N TYR A 17 -2.39 4.32 -15.30
CA TYR A 17 -2.03 5.09 -14.10
C TYR A 17 -0.62 5.66 -14.24
N ASP A 18 -0.32 6.70 -13.44
CA ASP A 18 1.02 7.31 -13.39
C ASP A 18 1.94 6.55 -12.42
N PHE A 19 1.40 6.11 -11.28
CA PHE A 19 2.15 5.37 -10.26
C PHE A 19 1.35 4.18 -9.73
N LEU A 20 2.07 3.11 -9.42
CA LEU A 20 1.58 1.97 -8.65
C LEU A 20 2.22 2.04 -7.26
N MET A 21 1.42 2.01 -6.20
CA MET A 21 1.90 2.06 -4.82
C MET A 21 1.40 0.85 -4.04
N LYS A 22 2.32 0.14 -3.40
CA LYS A 22 1.99 -1.00 -2.55
C LYS A 22 1.70 -0.57 -1.13
N TYR A 23 0.53 -0.98 -0.62
CA TYR A 23 0.09 -0.75 0.76
C TYR A 23 -0.16 -2.06 1.47
N ILE A 24 0.09 -2.07 2.78
CA ILE A 24 -0.26 -3.16 3.67
C ILE A 24 -1.14 -2.63 4.80
N ILE A 25 -2.21 -3.37 5.12
CA ILE A 25 -3.14 -3.05 6.19
C ILE A 25 -2.91 -4.03 7.33
N ILE A 26 -2.53 -3.54 8.50
CA ILE A 26 -2.11 -4.34 9.66
C ILE A 26 -2.77 -3.85 10.95
N GLY A 27 -2.78 -4.70 11.97
CA GLY A 27 -3.40 -4.48 13.27
C GLY A 27 -4.05 -5.74 13.80
N GLU A 28 -4.54 -5.71 15.02
CA GLU A 28 -5.13 -6.86 15.70
C GLU A 28 -6.39 -7.42 15.00
N ALA A 29 -6.75 -8.64 15.33
CA ALA A 29 -8.00 -9.25 14.85
C ALA A 29 -9.21 -8.46 15.38
N GLY A 30 -10.26 -8.33 14.56
CA GLY A 30 -11.50 -7.65 14.96
C GLY A 30 -11.47 -6.13 14.91
N THR A 31 -10.33 -5.48 14.57
CA THR A 31 -10.24 -4.02 14.45
C THR A 31 -10.95 -3.45 13.20
N GLY A 32 -11.41 -4.31 12.30
CA GLY A 32 -12.16 -3.92 11.11
C GLY A 32 -11.30 -3.57 9.90
N LYS A 33 -10.07 -4.06 9.79
CA LYS A 33 -9.17 -3.88 8.63
C LYS A 33 -9.84 -4.23 7.30
N SER A 34 -10.38 -5.43 7.20
CA SER A 34 -11.06 -5.93 6.00
C SER A 34 -12.34 -5.15 5.69
N CYS A 35 -13.07 -4.70 6.73
CA CYS A 35 -14.26 -3.86 6.53
C CYS A 35 -13.86 -2.47 6.02
N LEU A 36 -12.81 -1.87 6.58
CA LEU A 36 -12.26 -0.58 6.15
C LEU A 36 -11.82 -0.66 4.67
N LEU A 37 -11.07 -1.71 4.33
CA LEU A 37 -10.61 -1.93 2.97
C LEU A 37 -11.76 -2.18 2.00
N HIS A 38 -12.72 -3.03 2.38
CA HIS A 38 -13.89 -3.31 1.55
C HIS A 38 -14.72 -2.05 1.30
N HIS A 39 -14.94 -1.24 2.34
CA HIS A 39 -15.64 0.03 2.18
C HIS A 39 -14.87 0.99 1.26
N PHE A 40 -13.54 1.07 1.42
CA PHE A 40 -12.70 1.87 0.53
C PHE A 40 -12.79 1.40 -0.93
N THR A 41 -12.79 0.10 -1.21
CA THR A 41 -12.80 -0.40 -2.60
C THR A 41 -14.16 -0.42 -3.25
N ASN A 42 -15.23 -0.68 -2.49
CA ASN A 42 -16.57 -0.99 -3.01
C ASN A 42 -17.63 0.03 -2.61
N ASN A 43 -17.29 1.02 -1.76
CA ASN A 43 -18.21 2.01 -1.18
C ASN A 43 -19.40 1.39 -0.42
N THR A 44 -19.21 0.20 0.14
CA THR A 44 -20.23 -0.54 0.91
C THR A 44 -19.61 -1.22 2.11
N PHE A 45 -20.37 -1.35 3.19
CA PHE A 45 -19.95 -2.14 4.35
C PHE A 45 -20.05 -3.64 4.07
N LYS A 46 -19.07 -4.41 4.56
CA LYS A 46 -19.04 -5.88 4.48
C LYS A 46 -19.72 -6.45 5.74
N ASP A 47 -20.98 -6.81 5.65
CA ASP A 47 -21.82 -7.21 6.78
C ASP A 47 -21.36 -8.61 7.17
N HIS A 48 -21.00 -9.47 7.21
CA HIS A 48 -20.54 -10.82 7.60
C HIS A 48 -19.06 -11.04 7.35
N SER A 49 -18.20 -10.24 7.97
CA SER A 49 -16.78 -10.51 7.88
C SER A 49 -16.38 -11.71 8.75
N GLN A 50 -16.12 -12.83 8.11
CA GLN A 50 -15.40 -13.93 8.73
C GLN A 50 -13.95 -13.48 8.99
N HIS A 51 -13.29 -14.13 9.95
CA HIS A 51 -11.87 -13.85 10.20
C HIS A 51 -11.05 -14.06 8.93
N THR A 52 -10.25 -13.05 8.57
CA THR A 52 -9.33 -13.12 7.43
C THR A 52 -8.34 -14.27 7.64
N ILE A 53 -8.24 -15.17 6.65
CA ILE A 53 -7.27 -16.26 6.65
C ILE A 53 -6.13 -15.88 5.72
N GLY A 54 -4.96 -15.61 6.28
CA GLY A 54 -3.78 -15.23 5.50
C GLY A 54 -3.79 -13.77 5.05
N VAL A 55 -3.75 -13.52 3.76
CA VAL A 55 -3.69 -12.17 3.17
C VAL A 55 -4.63 -12.09 1.96
N GLU A 56 -5.48 -11.08 1.93
CA GLU A 56 -6.33 -10.76 0.77
C GLU A 56 -5.73 -9.60 -0.02
N PHE A 57 -5.82 -9.67 -1.35
CA PHE A 57 -5.35 -8.64 -2.25
C PHE A 57 -6.52 -7.93 -2.93
N SER A 58 -6.44 -6.61 -2.99
CA SER A 58 -7.33 -5.78 -3.78
C SER A 58 -6.60 -4.58 -4.38
N SER A 59 -7.24 -3.87 -5.29
CA SER A 59 -6.67 -2.64 -5.84
C SER A 59 -7.75 -1.60 -6.11
N ARG A 60 -7.37 -0.32 -5.97
CA ARG A 60 -8.22 0.83 -6.37
C ARG A 60 -7.35 1.90 -6.99
N THR A 61 -7.83 2.51 -8.09
CA THR A 61 -7.19 3.67 -8.71
C THR A 61 -7.83 4.94 -8.17
N VAL A 62 -7.00 5.85 -7.68
CA VAL A 62 -7.41 7.17 -7.15
C VAL A 62 -6.76 8.29 -7.93
N ASN A 63 -7.40 9.46 -7.95
CA ASN A 63 -6.87 10.66 -8.58
C ASN A 63 -6.36 11.63 -7.51
N LEU A 64 -5.10 12.04 -7.59
CA LEU A 64 -4.50 13.08 -6.76
C LEU A 64 -4.03 14.23 -7.66
N GLY A 65 -4.84 15.26 -7.78
CA GLY A 65 -4.66 16.30 -8.81
C GLY A 65 -4.69 15.69 -10.21
N GLU A 66 -3.63 15.91 -10.99
CA GLU A 66 -3.52 15.36 -12.34
C GLU A 66 -2.93 13.94 -12.41
N LYS A 67 -2.51 13.39 -11.27
CA LYS A 67 -1.91 12.06 -11.19
C LYS A 67 -2.95 10.99 -10.89
N ARG A 68 -2.89 9.91 -11.66
CA ARG A 68 -3.65 8.68 -11.39
C ARG A 68 -2.75 7.68 -10.67
N ILE A 69 -3.18 7.23 -9.51
CA ILE A 69 -2.39 6.34 -8.66
C ILE A 69 -3.17 5.06 -8.44
N LYS A 70 -2.59 3.93 -8.85
CA LYS A 70 -3.13 2.61 -8.55
C LYS A 70 -2.58 2.12 -7.22
N LEU A 71 -3.45 1.93 -6.24
CA LEU A 71 -3.10 1.40 -4.93
C LEU A 71 -3.25 -0.12 -4.96
N GLN A 72 -2.17 -0.83 -4.65
CA GLN A 72 -2.18 -2.27 -4.36
C GLN A 72 -2.34 -2.47 -2.87
N LEU A 73 -3.43 -3.08 -2.45
CA LEU A 73 -3.89 -3.15 -1.07
C LEU A 73 -3.81 -4.59 -0.58
N TRP A 74 -2.99 -4.82 0.44
CA TRP A 74 -2.77 -6.12 1.04
C TRP A 74 -3.39 -6.15 2.44
N ASP A 75 -4.59 -6.73 2.57
CA ASP A 75 -5.27 -6.94 3.85
C ASP A 75 -4.70 -8.16 4.55
N THR A 76 -4.26 -8.00 5.78
CA THR A 76 -3.61 -9.08 6.53
C THR A 76 -4.47 -9.59 7.68
N ALA A 77 -4.40 -10.89 7.92
CA ALA A 77 -4.95 -11.47 9.13
C ALA A 77 -4.30 -10.85 10.38
N GLY A 78 -5.13 -10.39 11.32
CA GLY A 78 -4.65 -9.76 12.56
C GLY A 78 -4.31 -10.76 13.67
N GLN A 79 -4.50 -12.05 13.47
CA GLN A 79 -4.18 -13.06 14.48
C GLN A 79 -2.67 -13.35 14.49
N GLU A 80 -2.09 -13.40 15.68
CA GLU A 80 -0.66 -13.63 15.92
C GLU A 80 -0.12 -14.92 15.28
N ARG A 81 -0.95 -15.96 15.18
CA ARG A 81 -0.58 -17.24 14.53
C ARG A 81 -0.26 -17.10 13.04
N PHE A 82 -0.75 -16.06 12.37
CA PHE A 82 -0.47 -15.79 10.96
C PHE A 82 0.68 -14.80 10.76
N ARG A 83 1.28 -14.28 11.82
CA ARG A 83 2.30 -13.23 11.76
C ARG A 83 3.54 -13.62 10.96
N SER A 84 3.95 -14.89 11.02
CA SER A 84 5.08 -15.40 10.21
C SER A 84 4.78 -15.39 8.71
N VAL A 85 3.55 -15.69 8.31
CA VAL A 85 3.12 -15.67 6.92
C VAL A 85 2.96 -14.24 6.43
N THR A 86 2.36 -13.35 7.23
CA THR A 86 2.11 -11.97 6.84
C THR A 86 3.39 -11.15 6.68
N ARG A 87 4.47 -11.47 7.41
CA ARG A 87 5.76 -10.77 7.32
C ARG A 87 6.35 -10.70 5.91
N SER A 88 6.17 -11.72 5.09
CA SER A 88 6.66 -11.73 3.71
C SER A 88 6.00 -10.63 2.83
N TYR A 89 4.77 -10.22 3.16
CA TYR A 89 4.02 -9.21 2.43
C TYR A 89 4.40 -7.77 2.77
N TYR A 90 5.08 -7.53 3.89
CA TYR A 90 5.61 -6.22 4.26
C TYR A 90 6.65 -5.71 3.27
N ARG A 91 7.42 -6.65 2.69
CA ARG A 91 8.54 -6.29 1.81
C ARG A 91 8.08 -5.41 0.65
N GLY A 92 8.73 -4.27 0.53
CA GLY A 92 8.45 -3.29 -0.50
C GLY A 92 7.06 -2.64 -0.36
N ALA A 93 6.48 -2.52 0.82
CA ALA A 93 5.33 -1.66 1.04
C ALA A 93 5.79 -0.21 1.14
N ALA A 94 5.19 0.68 0.34
CA ALA A 94 5.43 2.12 0.41
C ALA A 94 4.55 2.80 1.47
N GLY A 95 3.35 2.23 1.71
CA GLY A 95 2.42 2.69 2.72
C GLY A 95 1.98 1.59 3.67
N VAL A 96 1.75 1.93 4.93
CA VAL A 96 1.13 1.06 5.92
C VAL A 96 -0.05 1.75 6.58
N ILE A 97 -1.17 1.05 6.66
CA ILE A 97 -2.36 1.47 7.41
C ILE A 97 -2.43 0.61 8.67
N LEU A 98 -2.17 1.25 9.81
CA LEU A 98 -2.22 0.64 11.14
C LEU A 98 -3.62 0.84 11.71
N VAL A 99 -4.38 -0.23 11.90
CA VAL A 99 -5.79 -0.13 12.33
C VAL A 99 -5.96 -0.67 13.74
N TYR A 100 -6.49 0.16 14.63
CA TYR A 100 -6.95 -0.24 15.96
C TYR A 100 -8.43 0.06 16.12
N ASP A 101 -9.04 -0.51 17.14
CA ASP A 101 -10.43 -0.30 17.53
C ASP A 101 -10.50 0.71 18.68
N ILE A 102 -11.28 1.78 18.54
CA ILE A 102 -11.41 2.80 19.59
C ILE A 102 -12.28 2.35 20.77
N THR A 103 -13.05 1.26 20.61
CA THR A 103 -14.15 0.91 21.52
C THR A 103 -13.74 -0.10 22.59
N LYS A 104 -14.54 -0.18 23.63
CA LYS A 104 -14.49 -1.25 24.64
C LYS A 104 -15.10 -2.53 24.08
N LEU A 105 -14.45 -3.67 24.31
CA LEU A 105 -15.12 -4.95 24.15
C LEU A 105 -16.20 -5.07 25.25
N VAL A 106 -17.46 -4.93 24.87
CA VAL A 106 -18.57 -5.26 25.75
C VAL A 106 -18.60 -6.77 25.93
N HIS A 107 -17.99 -7.26 27.00
CA HIS A 107 -18.17 -8.64 27.43
C HIS A 107 -19.65 -8.80 27.84
N SER A 108 -20.41 -9.50 27.02
CA SER A 108 -21.71 -9.99 27.44
C SER A 108 -21.53 -10.90 28.67
N PHE A 109 -22.00 -10.43 29.81
CA PHE A 109 -21.70 -10.88 31.18
C PHE A 109 -22.07 -12.33 31.50
N LEU A 110 -22.59 -13.11 30.60
CA LEU A 110 -23.25 -14.38 30.90
C LEU A 110 -22.50 -15.68 30.54
N PHE A 111 -21.31 -15.60 29.92
CA PHE A 111 -20.62 -16.83 29.50
C PHE A 111 -19.11 -16.88 29.83
N THR A 112 -18.61 -16.05 30.73
CA THR A 112 -17.22 -15.61 30.75
C THR A 112 -16.31 -16.23 31.83
N VAL A 113 -16.71 -17.19 32.61
CA VAL A 113 -15.84 -17.68 33.73
C VAL A 113 -14.86 -18.79 33.32
N LEU A 114 -14.99 -19.43 32.16
CA LEU A 114 -14.21 -20.64 31.84
C LEU A 114 -13.36 -20.65 30.57
N ILE A 115 -13.36 -19.59 29.73
CA ILE A 115 -12.51 -19.56 28.51
C ILE A 115 -11.77 -18.22 28.39
N LEU A 116 -11.15 -17.83 29.46
CA LEU A 116 -10.65 -16.47 29.66
C LEU A 116 -9.18 -16.30 29.29
N LYS A 117 -8.78 -16.48 28.03
CA LYS A 117 -7.49 -15.97 27.53
C LYS A 117 -7.38 -15.74 26.02
N ALA A 118 -8.48 -15.71 25.29
CA ALA A 118 -8.43 -15.60 23.82
C ALA A 118 -9.05 -14.34 23.23
N PHE A 119 -9.52 -13.42 24.05
CA PHE A 119 -10.09 -12.15 23.57
C PHE A 119 -9.23 -11.00 24.07
N THR A 120 -8.44 -10.45 23.18
CA THR A 120 -7.69 -9.22 23.41
C THR A 120 -8.67 -8.06 23.60
N ASP A 121 -8.48 -7.26 24.65
CA ASP A 121 -9.20 -6.01 24.84
C ASP A 121 -8.95 -5.07 23.66
N SER A 122 -9.95 -4.24 23.30
CA SER A 122 -9.76 -3.28 22.20
C SER A 122 -8.64 -2.28 22.53
N ARG A 123 -8.43 -1.97 23.80
CA ARG A 123 -7.26 -1.20 24.25
C ARG A 123 -5.94 -1.91 23.93
N ASP A 124 -5.90 -3.23 24.00
CA ASP A 124 -4.73 -4.03 23.60
C ASP A 124 -4.42 -3.85 22.11
N SER A 125 -5.45 -3.67 21.28
CA SER A 125 -5.23 -3.39 19.86
C SER A 125 -4.46 -2.10 19.62
N PHE A 126 -4.68 -1.08 20.45
CA PHE A 126 -3.91 0.17 20.41
C PHE A 126 -2.52 -0.01 21.05
N LEU A 127 -2.40 -0.67 22.19
CA LEU A 127 -1.12 -0.90 22.87
C LEU A 127 -0.13 -1.68 21.99
N ASN A 128 -0.64 -2.59 21.17
CA ASN A 128 0.16 -3.39 20.24
C ASN A 128 0.59 -2.63 18.97
N MET A 129 0.12 -1.38 18.73
CA MET A 129 0.50 -0.60 17.55
C MET A 129 2.00 -0.36 17.46
N SER A 130 2.70 -0.20 18.59
CA SER A 130 4.16 -0.04 18.61
C SER A 130 4.88 -1.26 18.02
N GLN A 131 4.39 -2.46 18.29
CA GLN A 131 4.95 -3.69 17.74
C GLN A 131 4.67 -3.83 16.24
N TRP A 132 3.44 -3.52 15.83
CA TRP A 132 3.05 -3.54 14.41
C TRP A 132 3.87 -2.54 13.59
N LEU A 133 4.06 -1.32 14.11
CA LEU A 133 4.88 -0.30 13.47
C LEU A 133 6.35 -0.71 13.38
N THR A 134 6.89 -1.31 14.44
CA THR A 134 8.27 -1.80 14.46
C THR A 134 8.50 -2.87 13.39
N ASP A 135 7.59 -3.84 13.28
CA ASP A 135 7.66 -4.87 12.23
C ASP A 135 7.56 -4.25 10.82
N ALA A 136 6.66 -3.28 10.64
CA ALA A 136 6.51 -2.60 9.36
C ALA A 136 7.78 -1.83 8.96
N ARG A 137 8.37 -1.06 9.85
CA ARG A 137 9.62 -0.31 9.59
C ARG A 137 10.82 -1.20 9.32
N ALA A 138 10.87 -2.36 9.98
CA ALA A 138 11.97 -3.32 9.78
C ALA A 138 11.92 -4.04 8.42
N LEU A 139 10.72 -4.21 7.83
CA LEU A 139 10.52 -5.11 6.71
C LEU A 139 10.06 -4.41 5.41
N ALA A 140 9.45 -3.22 5.51
CA ALA A 140 8.91 -2.48 4.38
C ALA A 140 9.96 -1.58 3.69
N SER A 141 9.51 -0.62 2.90
CA SER A 141 10.36 0.39 2.26
C SER A 141 11.08 1.24 3.31
N PRO A 142 12.33 1.66 3.08
CA PRO A 142 13.02 2.62 3.94
C PRO A 142 12.30 3.98 4.07
N HIS A 143 11.47 4.32 3.08
CA HIS A 143 10.66 5.53 3.03
C HIS A 143 9.18 5.24 3.30
N LEU A 144 8.90 4.25 4.16
CA LEU A 144 7.55 3.84 4.50
C LEU A 144 6.76 5.02 5.10
N VAL A 145 5.60 5.30 4.50
CA VAL A 145 4.62 6.21 5.06
C VAL A 145 3.63 5.42 5.92
N ALA A 146 3.49 5.81 7.18
CA ALA A 146 2.59 5.15 8.13
C ALA A 146 1.40 6.04 8.49
N VAL A 147 0.21 5.46 8.49
CA VAL A 147 -1.03 6.10 8.93
C VAL A 147 -1.70 5.23 9.99
N LEU A 148 -1.93 5.79 11.17
CA LEU A 148 -2.71 5.20 12.25
C LEU A 148 -4.17 5.52 12.06
N VAL A 149 -5.04 4.52 12.13
CA VAL A 149 -6.49 4.66 11.99
C VAL A 149 -7.19 4.10 13.22
N GLY A 150 -7.84 4.97 13.98
CA GLY A 150 -8.82 4.57 14.98
C GLY A 150 -10.14 4.25 14.30
N ASN A 151 -10.45 2.96 14.16
CA ASN A 151 -11.67 2.52 13.51
C ASN A 151 -12.82 2.39 14.51
N LYS A 152 -14.04 2.35 13.98
CA LYS A 152 -15.33 2.28 14.69
C LYS A 152 -15.68 3.60 15.43
N SER A 153 -15.33 4.75 14.84
CA SER A 153 -15.64 6.07 15.38
C SER A 153 -17.14 6.34 15.53
N ASP A 154 -17.99 5.52 14.86
CA ASP A 154 -19.45 5.51 15.03
C ASP A 154 -19.90 5.05 16.44
N ARG A 155 -19.02 4.41 17.21
CA ARG A 155 -19.28 3.89 18.55
C ARG A 155 -18.65 4.75 19.65
N GLU A 156 -18.89 6.05 19.60
CA GLU A 156 -18.31 7.01 20.55
C GLU A 156 -18.66 6.72 22.03
N GLU A 157 -19.87 6.20 22.28
CA GLU A 157 -20.33 5.85 23.63
C GLU A 157 -19.52 4.69 24.25
N ASP A 158 -18.92 3.87 23.42
CA ASP A 158 -18.08 2.74 23.83
C ASP A 158 -16.59 3.05 23.77
N ARG A 159 -16.19 4.31 23.58
CA ARG A 159 -14.79 4.69 23.44
C ARG A 159 -13.96 4.29 24.66
N GLU A 160 -12.82 3.70 24.41
CA GLU A 160 -11.79 3.37 25.41
C GLU A 160 -10.45 4.05 25.13
N VAL A 161 -10.14 4.30 23.87
CA VAL A 161 -8.92 5.00 23.46
C VAL A 161 -9.29 6.44 23.12
N GLU A 162 -8.79 7.37 23.92
CA GLU A 162 -9.02 8.80 23.72
C GLU A 162 -8.29 9.31 22.48
N TRP A 163 -8.95 10.19 21.72
CA TRP A 163 -8.36 10.80 20.52
C TRP A 163 -7.00 11.47 20.83
N ALA A 164 -6.92 12.17 21.97
CA ALA A 164 -5.69 12.86 22.38
C ALA A 164 -4.54 11.89 22.71
N GLU A 165 -4.85 10.70 23.24
CA GLU A 165 -3.86 9.64 23.50
C GLU A 165 -3.30 9.11 22.19
N ALA A 166 -4.15 8.73 21.25
CA ALA A 166 -3.76 8.20 19.96
C ALA A 166 -3.01 9.24 19.10
N SER A 167 -3.49 10.48 19.09
CA SER A 167 -2.83 11.60 18.40
C SER A 167 -1.41 11.85 18.92
N ARG A 168 -1.24 11.82 20.26
CA ARG A 168 0.08 11.99 20.89
C ARG A 168 1.01 10.83 20.54
N TRP A 169 0.53 9.61 20.59
CA TRP A 169 1.30 8.43 20.21
C TRP A 169 1.75 8.52 18.73
N ALA A 170 0.86 8.92 17.84
CA ALA A 170 1.15 9.07 16.42
C ALA A 170 2.23 10.15 16.18
N ALA A 171 2.11 11.32 16.83
CA ALA A 171 3.11 12.37 16.74
C ALA A 171 4.49 11.95 17.26
N GLN A 172 4.55 11.20 18.37
CA GLN A 172 5.80 10.68 18.94
C GLN A 172 6.48 9.64 18.05
N ASN A 173 5.69 8.96 17.20
CA ASN A 173 6.17 7.90 16.32
C ASN A 173 6.29 8.34 14.86
N ASP A 174 6.15 9.63 14.53
CA ASP A 174 6.17 10.12 13.14
C ASP A 174 5.19 9.34 12.24
N VAL A 175 3.94 9.26 12.66
CA VAL A 175 2.84 8.57 12.01
C VAL A 175 1.69 9.55 11.85
N HIS A 176 1.07 9.58 10.67
CA HIS A 176 -0.18 10.31 10.49
C HIS A 176 -1.31 9.65 11.28
N PHE A 177 -2.25 10.44 11.79
CA PHE A 177 -3.36 9.92 12.58
C PHE A 177 -4.70 10.49 12.13
N LEU A 178 -5.70 9.63 12.09
CA LEU A 178 -7.11 10.00 11.93
C LEU A 178 -8.00 8.86 12.43
N GLU A 179 -9.28 9.18 12.64
CA GLU A 179 -10.31 8.20 12.98
C GLU A 179 -11.27 8.02 11.81
N ALA A 180 -11.83 6.83 11.70
CA ALA A 180 -12.75 6.44 10.64
C ALA A 180 -13.81 5.48 11.16
N SER A 181 -14.92 5.38 10.44
CA SER A 181 -15.90 4.32 10.63
C SER A 181 -16.04 3.48 9.37
N SER A 182 -15.59 2.24 9.44
CA SER A 182 -15.82 1.29 8.35
C SER A 182 -17.29 0.93 8.17
N LEU A 183 -18.13 1.16 9.19
CA LEU A 183 -19.57 0.93 9.15
C LEU A 183 -20.31 2.04 8.38
N THR A 184 -20.11 3.29 8.78
CA THR A 184 -20.80 4.45 8.18
C THR A 184 -20.14 4.95 6.90
N GLY A 185 -18.86 4.68 6.71
CA GLY A 185 -18.06 5.20 5.62
C GLY A 185 -17.32 6.50 5.96
N ASP A 186 -17.51 7.03 7.16
CA ASP A 186 -16.87 8.27 7.58
C ASP A 186 -15.35 8.14 7.57
N ASN A 187 -14.68 9.05 6.88
CA ASN A 187 -13.23 9.12 6.75
C ASN A 187 -12.54 7.86 6.20
N VAL A 188 -13.25 6.92 5.60
CA VAL A 188 -12.68 5.65 5.10
C VAL A 188 -11.62 5.88 4.00
N GLU A 189 -11.83 6.86 3.12
CA GLU A 189 -10.88 7.16 2.04
C GLU A 189 -9.65 7.95 2.54
N ALA A 190 -9.81 8.74 3.58
CA ALA A 190 -8.80 9.69 4.04
C ALA A 190 -7.44 9.06 4.36
N PRO A 191 -7.33 7.91 5.06
CA PRO A 191 -6.03 7.28 5.35
C PRO A 191 -5.24 6.90 4.10
N PHE A 192 -5.93 6.34 3.11
CA PHE A 192 -5.31 5.88 1.87
C PHE A 192 -4.85 7.06 1.01
N LEU A 193 -5.67 8.11 0.91
CA LEU A 193 -5.32 9.32 0.17
C LEU A 193 -4.21 10.12 0.85
N LEU A 194 -4.20 10.19 2.17
CA LEU A 194 -3.15 10.85 2.95
C LEU A 194 -1.80 10.17 2.73
N ALA A 195 -1.76 8.85 2.85
CA ALA A 195 -0.55 8.08 2.57
C ALA A 195 -0.08 8.28 1.12
N ALA A 196 -0.98 8.22 0.14
CA ALA A 196 -0.64 8.40 -1.27
C ALA A 196 -0.08 9.80 -1.57
N ARG A 197 -0.65 10.84 -0.95
CA ARG A 197 -0.14 12.22 -1.06
C ARG A 197 1.27 12.35 -0.47
N SER A 198 1.51 11.79 0.71
CA SER A 198 2.82 11.84 1.37
C SER A 198 3.88 11.10 0.55
N ILE A 199 3.54 9.94 -0.02
CA ILE A 199 4.44 9.20 -0.92
C ILE A 199 4.71 10.00 -2.20
N LEU A 200 3.67 10.59 -2.81
CA LEU A 200 3.83 11.40 -4.03
C LEU A 200 4.73 12.60 -3.78
N LEU A 201 4.57 13.31 -2.65
CA LEU A 201 5.46 14.41 -2.26
C LEU A 201 6.91 13.93 -2.08
N SER A 202 7.13 12.74 -1.53
CA SER A 202 8.47 12.15 -1.39
C SER A 202 9.10 11.82 -2.75
N ILE A 203 8.30 11.44 -3.74
CA ILE A 203 8.76 11.22 -5.12
C ILE A 203 9.11 12.56 -5.77
N GLU A 204 8.22 13.53 -5.69
CA GLU A 204 8.39 14.86 -6.30
C GLU A 204 9.58 15.63 -5.70
N SER A 205 9.86 15.43 -4.41
CA SER A 205 11.04 16.01 -3.73
C SER A 205 12.35 15.23 -3.98
N GLY A 206 12.29 14.10 -4.69
CA GLY A 206 13.46 13.25 -4.98
C GLY A 206 13.95 12.41 -3.78
N ILE A 207 13.22 12.38 -2.69
CA ILE A 207 13.54 11.55 -1.50
C ILE A 207 13.28 10.07 -1.81
N LEU A 208 12.20 9.76 -2.53
CA LEU A 208 11.83 8.42 -2.93
C LEU A 208 11.95 8.28 -4.45
N ASP A 209 12.77 7.32 -4.88
CA ASP A 209 12.93 6.97 -6.28
C ASP A 209 12.09 5.72 -6.60
N PRO A 210 11.07 5.84 -7.49
CA PRO A 210 10.24 4.70 -7.88
C PRO A 210 10.98 3.57 -8.58
N GLU A 211 12.13 3.86 -9.25
CA GLU A 211 12.94 2.84 -9.94
C GLU A 211 13.79 2.03 -8.96
N LYS A 212 13.99 2.53 -7.76
CA LYS A 212 14.81 1.84 -6.76
C LYS A 212 14.10 0.59 -6.24
N ALA A 213 14.77 -0.55 -6.31
CA ALA A 213 14.25 -1.81 -5.80
C ALA A 213 13.89 -1.69 -4.30
N GLY A 214 12.67 -2.12 -3.94
CA GLY A 214 12.17 -2.04 -2.57
C GLY A 214 11.52 -0.72 -2.18
N SER A 215 11.41 0.24 -3.10
CA SER A 215 10.70 1.52 -2.88
C SER A 215 9.21 1.33 -2.55
N GLY A 216 8.60 0.26 -3.08
CA GLY A 216 7.16 0.01 -2.97
C GLY A 216 6.32 0.84 -3.93
N VAL A 217 6.99 1.55 -4.81
CA VAL A 217 6.37 2.35 -5.88
C VAL A 217 6.98 1.95 -7.22
N SER A 218 6.17 1.99 -8.27
CA SER A 218 6.66 1.87 -9.64
C SER A 218 5.90 2.82 -10.57
N TYR A 219 6.56 3.19 -11.68
CA TYR A 219 5.89 3.96 -12.72
C TYR A 219 4.85 3.11 -13.44
N GLY A 220 3.72 3.74 -13.76
CA GLY A 220 2.72 3.17 -14.64
C GLY A 220 2.93 3.60 -16.10
N ASP A 221 2.17 2.98 -17.00
CA ASP A 221 2.29 3.20 -18.45
C ASP A 221 2.05 4.67 -18.85
N ARG A 222 1.21 5.38 -18.12
CA ARG A 222 0.95 6.81 -18.36
C ARG A 222 2.15 7.69 -18.08
N ALA A 223 2.92 7.39 -17.04
CA ALA A 223 4.15 8.10 -16.72
C ALA A 223 5.26 7.79 -17.73
N LEU A 224 5.41 6.52 -18.11
CA LEU A 224 6.40 6.09 -19.11
C LEU A 224 6.13 6.72 -20.47
N ARG A 225 4.89 6.83 -20.91
CA ARG A 225 4.52 7.52 -22.17
C ARG A 225 4.86 9.02 -22.15
N ARG A 226 4.75 9.69 -21.00
CA ARG A 226 5.11 11.12 -20.85
C ARG A 226 6.64 11.32 -20.96
N VAL A 227 7.43 10.44 -20.37
CA VAL A 227 8.90 10.52 -20.45
C VAL A 227 9.38 10.29 -21.89
N THR A 228 8.83 9.31 -22.60
CA THR A 228 9.18 9.04 -23.99
C THR A 228 8.75 10.16 -24.95
N SER A 229 7.62 10.81 -24.71
CA SER A 229 7.16 11.94 -25.55
C SER A 229 7.97 13.22 -25.34
N SER A 230 8.52 13.45 -24.14
CA SER A 230 9.37 14.62 -23.88
C SER A 230 10.80 14.45 -24.42
N SER A 231 11.28 13.23 -24.64
CA SER A 231 12.59 12.97 -25.24
C SER A 231 12.61 13.14 -26.77
N HIS A 232 11.47 13.19 -27.44
CA HIS A 232 11.37 13.41 -28.89
C HIS A 232 11.46 14.88 -29.35
N LEU A 233 11.50 15.86 -28.44
CA LEU A 233 11.56 17.27 -28.80
C LEU A 233 13.00 17.86 -28.83
N SER A 234 14.06 17.06 -28.79
CA SER A 234 15.44 17.55 -28.78
C SER A 234 16.37 16.88 -29.82
N PHE A 235 15.87 16.59 -31.01
CA PHE A 235 16.75 16.33 -32.14
C PHE A 235 16.61 17.45 -33.18
N GLY A 236 17.27 18.56 -32.86
CA GLY A 236 17.55 19.63 -33.82
C GLY A 236 18.43 19.12 -34.94
N SER A 237 17.94 19.31 -36.14
CA SER A 237 18.60 19.14 -37.41
C SER A 237 20.09 19.62 -37.37
N LEU A 238 21.01 18.71 -37.58
CA LEU A 238 22.32 19.02 -38.12
C LEU A 238 22.55 18.18 -39.36
N SER A 239 22.26 18.79 -40.49
CA SER A 239 22.71 18.38 -41.82
C SER A 239 24.23 18.59 -41.94
N GLY A 240 24.94 17.58 -42.42
CA GLY A 240 26.19 17.82 -43.11
C GLY A 240 27.34 16.88 -42.78
N ALA A 241 27.73 16.19 -43.84
CA ALA A 241 29.07 15.68 -44.15
C ALA A 241 29.31 14.17 -44.01
N ARG A 242 29.25 13.58 -45.19
CA ARG A 242 29.86 12.27 -45.55
C ARG A 242 31.31 12.19 -45.12
N ARG A 243 31.71 11.05 -44.52
CA ARG A 243 32.97 10.40 -44.84
C ARG A 243 32.93 8.90 -44.55
N ARG A 244 33.02 8.11 -45.62
CA ARG A 244 33.31 6.68 -45.62
C ARG A 244 34.67 6.42 -45.02
N ARG A 245 34.79 5.50 -44.07
CA ARG A 245 36.00 4.68 -43.90
C ARG A 245 35.64 3.28 -43.47
N SER A 246 35.91 2.33 -44.34
CA SER A 246 35.91 0.91 -44.12
C SER A 246 37.04 0.53 -43.14
N GLY A 247 36.70 -0.15 -42.07
CA GLY A 247 37.68 -0.76 -41.17
C GLY A 247 37.21 -2.17 -40.81
N LYS A 248 37.86 -3.17 -41.40
CA LYS A 248 37.66 -4.60 -41.08
C LYS A 248 38.11 -4.85 -39.65
N LEU A 249 37.23 -5.30 -38.79
CA LEU A 249 37.57 -5.85 -37.47
C LEU A 249 37.77 -7.37 -37.58
N ARG A 250 39.01 -7.80 -37.32
CA ARG A 250 39.40 -9.20 -37.16
C ARG A 250 38.87 -9.75 -35.84
N LEU A 251 38.10 -10.84 -35.93
CA LEU A 251 37.81 -11.71 -34.81
C LEU A 251 39.09 -12.47 -34.41
N LYS A 252 39.50 -12.32 -33.16
CA LYS A 252 40.48 -13.19 -32.51
C LYS A 252 39.75 -14.26 -31.73
N ASN A 253 40.01 -15.51 -32.10
CA ASN A 253 39.59 -16.74 -31.44
C ASN A 253 40.12 -16.78 -30.00
N TRP A 254 39.29 -17.07 -29.06
CA TRP A 254 39.67 -17.51 -27.71
C TRP A 254 39.23 -18.96 -27.52
N ALA A 255 40.23 -19.82 -27.37
CA ALA A 255 40.02 -21.22 -26.98
C ALA A 255 40.08 -21.34 -25.43
N PRO A 256 39.32 -22.26 -24.85
CA PRO A 256 39.36 -22.46 -23.39
C PRO A 256 40.44 -23.51 -23.06
N SER A 257 41.27 -23.22 -22.07
CA SER A 257 42.12 -24.21 -21.41
C SER A 257 41.55 -24.47 -20.01
N GLY A 258 41.09 -25.71 -19.76
CA GLY A 258 40.76 -26.20 -18.45
C GLY A 258 42.01 -26.50 -17.61
N LYS A 259 41.78 -26.51 -16.31
CA LYS A 259 42.24 -27.58 -15.40
C LYS A 259 41.62 -27.38 -14.01
N CYS A 260 41.04 -28.46 -13.52
CA CYS A 260 40.65 -28.68 -12.14
C CYS A 260 41.86 -28.61 -11.19
N CYS A 261 41.64 -28.08 -10.01
CA CYS A 261 41.89 -28.73 -8.72
C CYS A 261 41.01 -28.03 -7.68
#